data_6642cb7d1080b5f41ac49a06ea1b8f00
#
_entry.id   6642cb7d1080b5f41ac49a06ea1b8f00
#
_cell.length_a   1.000
_cell.length_b   1.000
_cell.length_c   1.000
_cell.angle_alpha   90.00
_cell.angle_beta   90.00
_cell.angle_gamma   90.00
#
_symmetry.space_group_name_H-M   'P 1'
#
loop_
_entity.id
_entity.type
_entity.pdbx_description
1 polymer ?
#
loop_
_entity_poly.entity_id
_entity_poly.type
_entity_poly.pdbx_seq_one_letter_code
_entity_poly.pdbx_strand_id
1 'polypeptide(L)'
;MMRISGIYLLVFFVVHVIHGISILDRMSWGQMLFLTYSPTGFVVLSVMIALGTFHAINGIRLMFQQGGLGIGTPARPDYPYQIQSMGKKNRLCIYVTMGVSALALYYALDVFF
;
A
#
# COMPACT_ATOMS: atom_id res chain seq x y z
N MET A 1 -3.84 0.72 -9.06
CA MET A 1 -2.92 0.43 -7.95
C MET A 1 -3.58 0.63 -6.57
N MET A 2 -4.15 1.81 -6.21
CA MET A 2 -4.76 2.03 -4.87
C MET A 2 -5.83 1.01 -4.47
N ARG A 3 -6.74 0.66 -5.38
CA ARG A 3 -7.79 -0.33 -5.09
C ARG A 3 -7.21 -1.72 -4.82
N ILE A 4 -6.22 -2.13 -5.60
CA ILE A 4 -5.57 -3.45 -5.46
C ILE A 4 -4.82 -3.51 -4.13
N SER A 5 -4.01 -2.50 -3.80
CA SER A 5 -3.31 -2.44 -2.51
C SER A 5 -4.28 -2.40 -1.33
N GLY A 6 -5.40 -1.65 -1.45
CA GLY A 6 -6.42 -1.60 -0.42
C GLY A 6 -7.11 -2.95 -0.17
N ILE A 7 -7.46 -3.68 -1.23
CA ILE A 7 -8.06 -5.02 -1.12
C ILE A 7 -7.07 -5.99 -0.48
N TYR A 8 -5.82 -5.99 -0.92
CA TYR A 8 -4.79 -6.84 -0.33
C TYR A 8 -4.60 -6.58 1.16
N LEU A 9 -4.49 -5.31 1.56
CA LEU A 9 -4.36 -4.92 2.97
C LEU A 9 -5.60 -5.33 3.79
N LEU A 10 -6.80 -5.14 3.23
CA LEU A 10 -8.04 -5.55 3.91
C LEU A 10 -8.04 -7.06 4.19
N VAL A 11 -7.75 -7.86 3.18
CA VAL A 11 -7.68 -9.34 3.33
C VAL A 11 -6.61 -9.72 4.33
N PHE A 12 -5.42 -9.11 4.23
CA PHE A 12 -4.33 -9.35 5.16
C PHE A 12 -4.74 -9.04 6.61
N PHE A 13 -5.34 -7.88 6.86
CA PHE A 13 -5.77 -7.48 8.21
C PHE A 13 -6.89 -8.36 8.75
N VAL A 14 -7.88 -8.74 7.93
CA VAL A 14 -8.94 -9.66 8.35
C VAL A 14 -8.35 -11.01 8.77
N VAL A 15 -7.47 -11.58 7.96
CA VAL A 15 -6.77 -12.84 8.29
C VAL A 15 -5.92 -12.67 9.55
N HIS A 16 -5.20 -11.55 9.67
CA HIS A 16 -4.37 -11.24 10.84
C HIS A 16 -5.18 -11.14 12.14
N VAL A 17 -6.34 -10.48 12.09
CA VAL A 17 -7.24 -10.38 13.25
C VAL A 17 -7.81 -11.74 13.63
N ILE A 18 -8.27 -12.54 12.67
CA ILE A 18 -8.77 -13.89 12.93
C ILE A 18 -7.68 -14.76 13.59
N HIS A 19 -6.44 -14.70 13.06
CA HIS A 19 -5.31 -15.41 13.67
C HIS A 19 -4.91 -14.84 15.04
N GLY A 20 -5.05 -13.52 15.25
CA GLY A 20 -4.81 -12.91 16.56
C GLY A 20 -5.78 -13.42 17.64
N ILE A 21 -7.04 -13.69 17.29
CA ILE A 21 -8.01 -14.31 18.19
C ILE A 21 -7.60 -15.74 18.56
N SER A 22 -6.93 -16.46 17.65
CA SER A 22 -6.46 -17.82 17.88
C SER A 22 -5.33 -17.94 18.93
N ILE A 23 -4.84 -16.83 19.46
CA ILE A 23 -3.89 -16.80 20.58
C ILE A 23 -4.47 -17.49 21.84
N LEU A 24 -5.80 -17.56 21.94
CA LEU A 24 -6.54 -18.26 22.98
C LEU A 24 -6.46 -19.79 22.86
N ASP A 25 -6.10 -20.28 21.67
CA ASP A 25 -5.87 -21.68 21.40
C ASP A 25 -4.39 -21.91 21.01
N ARG A 26 -3.63 -22.57 21.90
CA ARG A 26 -2.20 -22.81 21.71
C ARG A 26 -1.84 -23.57 20.43
N MET A 27 -2.73 -24.44 19.97
CA MET A 27 -2.49 -25.25 18.79
C MET A 27 -2.59 -24.41 17.52
N SER A 28 -3.63 -23.60 17.42
CA SER A 28 -3.82 -22.63 16.31
C SER A 28 -2.73 -21.57 16.27
N TRP A 29 -2.27 -21.13 17.43
CA TRP A 29 -1.16 -20.17 17.54
C TRP A 29 0.17 -20.74 17.00
N GLY A 30 0.49 -21.98 17.37
CA GLY A 30 1.68 -22.67 16.86
C GLY A 30 1.68 -22.83 15.33
N GLN A 31 0.53 -23.17 14.74
CA GLN A 31 0.35 -23.29 13.30
C GLN A 31 0.52 -21.92 12.60
N MET A 32 -0.02 -20.87 13.17
CA MET A 32 0.13 -19.49 12.66
C MET A 32 1.60 -19.06 12.67
N LEU A 33 2.33 -19.31 13.77
CA LEU A 33 3.75 -18.99 13.83
C LEU A 33 4.54 -19.75 12.78
N PHE A 34 4.29 -21.04 12.61
CA PHE A 34 4.94 -21.86 11.59
C PHE A 34 4.68 -21.30 10.18
N LEU A 35 3.43 -20.93 9.88
CA LEU A 35 3.09 -20.34 8.58
C LEU A 35 3.77 -18.97 8.38
N THR A 36 3.79 -18.13 9.41
CA THR A 36 4.39 -16.78 9.36
C THR A 36 5.90 -16.84 9.13
N TYR A 37 6.60 -17.75 9.80
CA TYR A 37 8.04 -17.95 9.67
C TYR A 37 8.43 -18.90 8.53
N SER A 38 7.48 -19.30 7.70
CA SER A 38 7.76 -20.03 6.47
C SER A 38 8.25 -19.10 5.35
N PRO A 39 8.97 -19.61 4.34
CA PRO A 39 9.35 -18.80 3.17
C PRO A 39 8.14 -18.12 2.50
N THR A 40 7.01 -18.81 2.44
CA THR A 40 5.75 -18.25 1.92
C THR A 40 5.25 -17.10 2.80
N GLY A 41 5.31 -17.23 4.12
CA GLY A 41 4.96 -16.17 5.07
C GLY A 41 5.83 -14.93 4.89
N PHE A 42 7.13 -15.10 4.71
CA PHE A 42 8.05 -13.98 4.46
C PHE A 42 7.74 -13.24 3.15
N VAL A 43 7.40 -13.97 2.08
CA VAL A 43 6.95 -13.35 0.82
C VAL A 43 5.67 -12.54 1.03
N VAL A 44 4.67 -13.10 1.71
CA VAL A 44 3.40 -12.40 2.01
C VAL A 44 3.66 -11.14 2.83
N LEU A 45 4.51 -11.21 3.86
CA LEU A 45 4.87 -10.05 4.69
C LEU A 45 5.64 -8.98 3.89
N SER A 46 6.58 -9.39 3.04
CA SER A 46 7.33 -8.45 2.19
C SER A 46 6.40 -7.70 1.22
N VAL A 47 5.47 -8.40 0.60
CA VAL A 47 4.45 -7.80 -0.27
C VAL A 47 3.53 -6.87 0.54
N MET A 48 3.15 -7.25 1.77
CA MET A 48 2.34 -6.41 2.66
C MET A 48 3.06 -5.09 2.98
N ILE A 49 4.36 -5.14 3.30
CA ILE A 49 5.17 -3.95 3.59
C ILE A 49 5.21 -3.03 2.37
N ALA A 50 5.47 -3.56 1.18
CA ALA A 50 5.54 -2.79 -0.06
C ALA A 50 4.20 -2.13 -0.41
N LEU A 51 3.12 -2.91 -0.42
CA LEU A 51 1.78 -2.42 -0.75
C LEU A 51 1.23 -1.49 0.35
N GLY A 52 1.54 -1.77 1.62
CA GLY A 52 1.18 -0.92 2.75
C GLY A 52 1.86 0.46 2.65
N THR A 53 3.16 0.47 2.37
CA THR A 53 3.92 1.71 2.17
C THR A 53 3.36 2.52 1.01
N PHE A 54 3.10 1.87 -0.14
CA PHE A 54 2.48 2.52 -1.29
C PHE A 54 1.09 3.09 -0.95
N HIS A 55 0.26 2.29 -0.29
CA HIS A 55 -1.11 2.68 0.06
C HIS A 55 -1.13 3.86 1.03
N ALA A 56 -0.27 3.84 2.05
CA ALA A 56 -0.17 4.90 3.04
C ALA A 56 0.29 6.22 2.42
N ILE A 57 1.43 6.24 1.72
CA ILE A 57 1.99 7.47 1.15
C ILE A 57 1.03 8.06 0.10
N ASN A 58 0.53 7.23 -0.81
CA ASN A 58 -0.39 7.70 -1.84
C ASN A 58 -1.77 8.06 -1.27
N GLY A 59 -2.22 7.39 -0.20
CA GLY A 59 -3.43 7.72 0.55
C GLY A 59 -3.33 9.12 1.17
N ILE A 60 -2.25 9.41 1.88
CA ILE A 60 -1.98 10.73 2.46
C ILE A 60 -2.00 11.82 1.38
N ARG A 61 -1.33 11.57 0.24
CA ARG A 61 -1.36 12.48 -0.90
C ARG A 61 -2.79 12.77 -1.37
N LEU A 62 -3.61 11.72 -1.52
CA LEU A 62 -5.00 11.88 -1.96
C LEU A 62 -5.85 12.64 -0.93
N MET A 63 -5.62 12.41 0.36
CA MET A 63 -6.29 13.17 1.43
C MET A 63 -5.97 14.67 1.34
N PHE A 64 -4.72 15.04 1.13
CA PHE A 64 -4.33 16.44 0.92
C PHE A 64 -4.99 17.05 -0.32
N GLN A 65 -5.08 16.29 -1.40
CA GLN A 65 -5.77 16.75 -2.62
C GLN A 65 -7.28 16.93 -2.40
N GLN A 66 -7.92 16.03 -1.67
CA GLN A 66 -9.33 16.16 -1.31
C GLN A 66 -9.58 17.38 -0.40
N GLY A 67 -8.62 17.73 0.46
CA GLY A 67 -8.61 18.96 1.25
C GLY A 67 -8.30 20.23 0.47
N GLY A 68 -8.12 20.14 -0.86
CA GLY A 68 -7.84 21.30 -1.72
C GLY A 68 -6.35 21.69 -1.79
N LEU A 69 -5.47 20.96 -1.12
CA LEU A 69 -4.04 21.24 -1.14
C LEU A 69 -3.40 20.67 -2.41
N GLY A 70 -2.67 21.51 -3.14
CA GLY A 70 -1.97 21.11 -4.36
C GLY A 70 -2.86 20.90 -5.59
N ILE A 71 -4.13 21.26 -5.50
CA ILE A 71 -5.04 21.41 -6.64
C ILE A 71 -4.92 22.85 -7.12
N GLY A 72 -4.35 23.08 -8.31
CA GLY A 72 -4.33 24.41 -8.91
C GLY A 72 -5.75 24.94 -9.12
N THR A 73 -5.88 26.26 -9.31
CA THR A 73 -7.15 26.86 -9.73
C THR A 73 -7.68 26.15 -10.98
N PRO A 74 -8.94 25.68 -10.97
CA PRO A 74 -9.50 25.05 -12.15
C PRO A 74 -9.51 26.03 -13.31
N ALA A 75 -8.80 25.71 -14.40
CA ALA A 75 -8.87 26.46 -15.64
C ALA A 75 -10.25 26.25 -16.28
N ARG A 76 -10.81 27.30 -16.88
CA ARG A 76 -12.00 27.13 -17.73
C ARG A 76 -11.68 26.14 -18.84
N PRO A 77 -12.54 25.16 -19.09
CA PRO A 77 -12.33 24.23 -20.18
C PRO A 77 -12.47 24.99 -21.50
N ASP A 78 -11.39 25.10 -22.28
CA ASP A 78 -11.40 25.63 -23.63
C ASP A 78 -11.78 24.53 -24.63
N TYR A 79 -12.53 24.89 -25.67
CA TYR A 79 -12.86 23.99 -26.77
C TYR A 79 -11.69 23.94 -27.79
N PRO A 80 -11.30 22.76 -28.32
CA PRO A 80 -11.83 21.41 -28.01
C PRO A 80 -11.36 20.87 -26.65
N TYR A 81 -12.28 20.29 -25.90
CA TYR A 81 -12.00 19.75 -24.56
C TYR A 81 -10.91 18.69 -24.61
N GLN A 82 -9.72 19.05 -24.16
CA GLN A 82 -8.63 18.11 -24.02
C GLN A 82 -8.67 17.52 -22.60
N ILE A 83 -8.64 16.20 -22.52
CA ILE A 83 -8.48 15.50 -21.25
C ILE A 83 -7.07 15.82 -20.76
N GLN A 84 -6.95 16.71 -19.78
CA GLN A 84 -5.67 16.99 -19.14
C GLN A 84 -5.26 15.78 -18.31
N SER A 85 -4.16 15.15 -18.71
CA SER A 85 -3.53 14.14 -17.92
C SER A 85 -3.02 14.74 -16.60
N MET A 86 -2.80 13.88 -15.61
CA MET A 86 -2.28 14.24 -14.29
C MET A 86 -1.08 15.20 -14.39
N GLY A 87 -1.12 16.31 -13.66
CA GLY A 87 -0.07 17.33 -13.67
C GLY A 87 1.32 16.77 -13.33
N LYS A 88 2.39 17.41 -13.83
CA LYS A 88 3.79 16.96 -13.65
C LYS A 88 4.15 16.69 -12.19
N LYS A 89 3.69 17.54 -11.25
CA LYS A 89 3.92 17.38 -9.80
C LYS A 89 3.28 16.09 -9.26
N ASN A 90 2.05 15.78 -9.67
CA ASN A 90 1.35 14.58 -9.25
C ASN A 90 2.00 13.31 -9.80
N ARG A 91 2.50 13.35 -11.02
CA ARG A 91 3.28 12.25 -11.62
C ARG A 91 4.57 12.00 -10.83
N LEU A 92 5.31 13.07 -10.51
CA LEU A 92 6.52 12.96 -9.70
C LEU A 92 6.24 12.33 -8.34
N CYS A 93 5.20 12.77 -7.64
CA CYS A 93 4.80 12.18 -6.35
C CYS A 93 4.51 10.67 -6.46
N ILE A 94 3.85 10.23 -7.53
CA ILE A 94 3.59 8.80 -7.75
C ILE A 94 4.90 8.03 -7.98
N TYR A 95 5.81 8.55 -8.80
CA TYR A 95 7.10 7.89 -9.03
C TYR A 95 7.93 7.80 -7.74
N VAL A 96 7.95 8.86 -6.94
CA VAL A 96 8.60 8.83 -5.62
C VAL A 96 7.96 7.79 -4.71
N THR A 97 6.63 7.74 -4.65
CA THR A 97 5.90 6.73 -3.86
C THR A 97 6.25 5.31 -4.31
N MET A 98 6.29 5.07 -5.61
CA MET A 98 6.68 3.77 -6.16
C MET A 98 8.13 3.43 -5.82
N GLY A 99 9.04 4.39 -5.91
CA GLY A 99 10.45 4.22 -5.53
C GLY A 99 10.61 3.86 -4.05
N VAL A 100 9.94 4.59 -3.17
CA VAL A 100 9.95 4.29 -1.71
C VAL A 100 9.37 2.92 -1.42
N SER A 101 8.29 2.52 -2.09
CA SER A 101 7.68 1.20 -1.92
C SER A 101 8.59 0.07 -2.42
N ALA A 102 9.32 0.30 -3.51
CA ALA A 102 10.31 -0.65 -4.01
C ALA A 102 11.50 -0.80 -3.05
N LEU A 103 11.97 0.29 -2.47
CA LEU A 103 13.01 0.26 -1.43
C LEU A 103 12.51 -0.47 -0.17
N ALA A 104 11.27 -0.24 0.25
CA ALA A 104 10.68 -0.96 1.37
C ALA A 104 10.57 -2.47 1.11
N LEU A 105 10.23 -2.87 -0.13
CA LEU A 105 10.24 -4.27 -0.55
C LEU A 105 11.65 -4.86 -0.50
N TYR A 106 12.61 -4.15 -1.08
CA TYR A 106 14.01 -4.60 -1.07
C TYR A 106 14.52 -4.81 0.35
N TYR A 107 14.30 -3.83 1.23
CA TYR A 107 14.68 -3.93 2.64
C TYR A 107 13.98 -5.08 3.37
N ALA A 108 12.69 -5.29 3.10
CA ALA A 108 11.95 -6.40 3.70
C ALA A 108 12.51 -7.77 3.24
N LEU A 109 12.86 -7.89 1.97
CA LEU A 109 13.50 -9.12 1.46
C LEU A 109 14.87 -9.34 2.08
N ASP A 110 15.69 -8.30 2.21
CA ASP A 110 17.03 -8.38 2.83
C ASP A 110 16.95 -8.80 4.32
N VAL A 111 15.90 -8.38 5.03
CA VAL A 111 15.69 -8.74 6.45
C VAL A 111 15.16 -10.16 6.62
N PHE A 112 14.32 -10.65 5.70
CA PHE A 112 13.65 -11.94 5.84
C PHE A 112 14.40 -13.09 5.18
N PHE A 113 15.27 -12.82 4.20
CA PHE A 113 16.04 -13.82 3.44
C PHE A 113 17.55 -13.58 3.51
#